data_9d401b3780398cc2f56bdea7e17bb60f
#
_entry.id   9d401b3780398cc2f56bdea7e17bb60f
#
_cell.length_a   1.000
_cell.length_b   1.000
_cell.length_c   1.000
_cell.angle_alpha   90.00
_cell.angle_beta   90.00
_cell.angle_gamma   90.00
#
_symmetry.space_group_name_H-M   'P 1'
#
loop_
_entity.id
_entity.type
_entity.pdbx_description
1 polymer ?
#
loop_
_entity_poly.entity_id
_entity_poly.type
_entity_poly.pdbx_seq_one_letter_code
_entity_poly.pdbx_strand_id
1 'polypeptide(L)'
;ETHLGWSCTELGEKLNQLVNENQKKIEKTEKIKSFLKNVYGKEIYDEDIEKLNQSEFEDLCSNIRHGVPIATPVFDGAKENDVTKMLELAELPNSGQTILWDGRTGEKFDRPVTVGTIYMLKLHHLVEDKIHARSTGPYSLVTQQPLGGKAQLGGQRFGEMEVWALEAYGASYTLQEILTVKSDDVAGRVKVYETIVKGEENFES
;
A
#
# COMPACT_ATOMS: atom_id res chain seq x y z
N GLU A 1 -10.99 6.49 7.31
CA GLU A 1 -10.97 5.06 7.00
C GLU A 1 -10.72 4.21 8.25
N THR A 2 -9.68 4.51 9.03
CA THR A 2 -9.31 3.75 10.23
C THR A 2 -10.43 3.72 11.26
N HIS A 3 -11.06 4.85 11.55
CA HIS A 3 -12.14 4.96 12.52
C HIS A 3 -13.42 4.27 12.03
N LEU A 4 -13.80 4.49 10.77
CA LEU A 4 -14.94 3.78 10.17
C LEU A 4 -14.69 2.27 10.11
N GLY A 5 -13.49 1.84 9.72
CA GLY A 5 -13.12 0.44 9.68
C GLY A 5 -13.23 -0.22 11.05
N TRP A 6 -12.81 0.45 12.12
CA TRP A 6 -12.96 -0.06 13.48
C TRP A 6 -14.43 -0.17 13.89
N SER A 7 -15.21 0.89 13.69
CA SER A 7 -16.65 0.85 14.00
C SER A 7 -17.39 -0.22 13.18
N CYS A 8 -17.07 -0.40 11.91
CA CYS A 8 -17.66 -1.44 11.07
C CYS A 8 -17.38 -2.85 11.58
N THR A 9 -16.16 -3.11 12.04
CA THR A 9 -15.77 -4.42 12.61
C THR A 9 -16.52 -4.68 13.90
N GLU A 10 -16.55 -3.73 14.84
CA GLU A 10 -17.25 -3.85 16.12
C GLU A 10 -18.76 -4.00 15.94
N LEU A 11 -19.37 -3.27 15.01
CA LEU A 11 -20.78 -3.42 14.68
C LEU A 11 -21.09 -4.82 14.10
N GLY A 12 -20.18 -5.37 13.30
CA GLY A 12 -20.28 -6.75 12.82
C GLY A 12 -20.23 -7.77 13.96
N GLU A 13 -19.33 -7.59 14.93
CA GLU A 13 -19.25 -8.44 16.13
C GLU A 13 -20.50 -8.34 17.00
N LYS A 14 -21.06 -7.15 17.21
CA LYS A 14 -22.33 -6.94 17.90
C LYS A 14 -23.48 -7.67 17.21
N LEU A 15 -23.54 -7.58 15.87
CA LEU A 15 -24.54 -8.34 15.12
C LEU A 15 -24.37 -9.85 15.32
N ASN A 16 -23.13 -10.34 15.29
CA ASN A 16 -22.85 -11.76 15.51
C ASN A 16 -23.27 -12.22 16.91
N GLN A 17 -23.09 -11.40 17.93
CA GLN A 17 -23.61 -11.67 19.29
C GLN A 17 -25.11 -11.74 19.29
N LEU A 18 -25.82 -10.78 18.68
CA LEU A 18 -27.27 -10.79 18.56
C LEU A 18 -27.78 -12.01 17.79
N VAL A 19 -27.09 -12.45 16.77
CA VAL A 19 -27.41 -13.65 16.00
C VAL A 19 -27.24 -14.93 16.83
N ASN A 20 -26.27 -14.97 17.73
CA ASN A 20 -25.98 -16.16 18.56
C ASN A 20 -26.74 -16.19 19.88
N GLU A 21 -27.45 -15.13 20.28
CA GLU A 21 -28.26 -15.11 21.47
C GLU A 21 -29.39 -16.16 21.42
N ASN A 22 -29.57 -16.91 22.51
CA ASN A 22 -30.61 -17.96 22.67
C ASN A 22 -32.01 -17.37 22.96
N GLN A 23 -32.44 -16.37 22.16
CA GLN A 23 -33.78 -15.76 22.29
C GLN A 23 -34.78 -16.37 21.32
N LYS A 24 -36.08 -16.11 21.56
CA LYS A 24 -37.14 -16.50 20.63
C LYS A 24 -36.90 -15.88 19.26
N LYS A 25 -37.08 -16.66 18.20
CA LYS A 25 -36.74 -16.28 16.81
C LYS A 25 -37.35 -14.94 16.37
N ILE A 26 -38.57 -14.60 16.84
CA ILE A 26 -39.26 -13.36 16.49
C ILE A 26 -38.60 -12.15 17.16
N GLU A 27 -38.38 -12.17 18.47
CA GLU A 27 -37.73 -11.07 19.22
C GLU A 27 -36.31 -10.79 18.72
N LYS A 28 -35.61 -11.83 18.34
CA LYS A 28 -34.28 -11.75 17.73
C LYS A 28 -34.31 -11.02 16.39
N THR A 29 -35.25 -11.38 15.52
CA THR A 29 -35.38 -10.73 14.20
C THR A 29 -35.72 -9.25 14.34
N GLU A 30 -36.55 -8.85 15.27
CA GLU A 30 -36.90 -7.45 15.52
C GLU A 30 -35.71 -6.66 16.04
N LYS A 31 -34.90 -7.22 16.94
CA LYS A 31 -33.68 -6.58 17.42
C LYS A 31 -32.65 -6.35 16.31
N ILE A 32 -32.44 -7.36 15.47
CA ILE A 32 -31.54 -7.26 14.32
C ILE A 32 -32.04 -6.21 13.33
N LYS A 33 -33.32 -6.17 13.04
CA LYS A 33 -33.92 -5.15 12.17
C LYS A 33 -33.77 -3.75 12.72
N SER A 34 -33.98 -3.56 14.02
CA SER A 34 -33.76 -2.29 14.70
C SER A 34 -32.28 -1.88 14.66
N PHE A 35 -31.37 -2.81 14.87
CA PHE A 35 -29.93 -2.57 14.75
C PHE A 35 -29.52 -2.14 13.34
N LEU A 36 -29.94 -2.85 12.31
CA LEU A 36 -29.66 -2.50 10.92
C LEU A 36 -30.22 -1.15 10.51
N LYS A 37 -31.41 -0.81 11.03
CA LYS A 37 -32.02 0.51 10.80
C LYS A 37 -31.22 1.66 11.42
N ASN A 38 -30.58 1.42 12.56
CA ASN A 38 -29.71 2.41 13.19
C ASN A 38 -28.37 2.56 12.45
N VAL A 39 -27.83 1.47 11.90
CA VAL A 39 -26.55 1.47 11.18
C VAL A 39 -26.67 2.10 9.78
N TYR A 40 -27.61 1.65 8.98
CA TYR A 40 -27.77 2.11 7.59
C TYR A 40 -28.68 3.34 7.42
N GLY A 41 -29.42 3.69 8.48
CA GLY A 41 -30.41 4.73 8.42
C GLY A 41 -31.78 4.25 7.91
N LYS A 42 -32.80 5.07 8.12
CA LYS A 42 -34.18 4.71 7.83
C LYS A 42 -34.46 4.58 6.33
N GLU A 43 -33.89 5.47 5.52
CA GLU A 43 -34.13 5.51 4.07
C GLU A 43 -33.65 4.24 3.38
N ILE A 44 -32.38 3.88 3.57
CA ILE A 44 -31.77 2.68 2.99
C ILE A 44 -32.44 1.40 3.53
N TYR A 45 -32.79 1.41 4.81
CA TYR A 45 -33.47 0.27 5.42
C TYR A 45 -34.85 0.00 4.77
N ASP A 46 -35.68 1.05 4.61
CA ASP A 46 -37.04 0.95 4.05
C ASP A 46 -37.01 0.64 2.54
N GLU A 47 -35.96 1.05 1.83
CA GLU A 47 -35.81 0.80 0.39
C GLU A 47 -35.32 -0.59 0.05
N ASP A 48 -34.28 -1.06 0.73
CA ASP A 48 -33.54 -2.28 0.36
C ASP A 48 -33.75 -3.44 1.33
N ILE A 49 -33.69 -3.19 2.65
CA ILE A 49 -33.65 -4.27 3.65
C ILE A 49 -35.05 -4.77 4.02
N GLU A 50 -36.04 -3.89 4.09
CA GLU A 50 -37.41 -4.27 4.48
C GLU A 50 -38.08 -5.19 3.46
N LYS A 51 -37.70 -5.11 2.20
CA LYS A 51 -38.24 -5.87 1.07
C LYS A 51 -37.66 -7.29 0.95
N LEU A 52 -36.60 -7.59 1.70
CA LEU A 52 -35.91 -8.88 1.62
C LEU A 52 -36.77 -10.04 2.14
N ASN A 53 -36.71 -11.16 1.46
CA ASN A 53 -37.26 -12.42 1.91
C ASN A 53 -36.52 -12.95 3.14
N GLN A 54 -37.11 -13.87 3.89
CA GLN A 54 -36.49 -14.44 5.10
C GLN A 54 -35.11 -15.07 4.81
N SER A 55 -34.95 -15.78 3.69
CA SER A 55 -33.68 -16.39 3.29
C SER A 55 -32.64 -15.36 2.96
N GLU A 56 -32.99 -14.33 2.17
CA GLU A 56 -32.11 -13.23 1.79
C GLU A 56 -31.69 -12.42 3.03
N PHE A 57 -32.57 -12.24 3.99
CA PHE A 57 -32.26 -11.57 5.25
C PHE A 57 -31.27 -12.39 6.10
N GLU A 58 -31.41 -13.71 6.17
CA GLU A 58 -30.47 -14.58 6.87
C GLU A 58 -29.09 -14.58 6.18
N ASP A 59 -29.03 -14.56 4.84
CA ASP A 59 -27.81 -14.42 4.05
C ASP A 59 -27.15 -13.07 4.28
N LEU A 60 -27.91 -11.98 4.30
CA LEU A 60 -27.41 -10.64 4.63
C LEU A 60 -26.79 -10.62 6.03
N CYS A 61 -27.47 -11.13 7.04
CA CYS A 61 -26.95 -11.22 8.40
C CYS A 61 -25.65 -12.06 8.47
N SER A 62 -25.58 -13.14 7.70
CA SER A 62 -24.37 -13.97 7.61
C SER A 62 -23.18 -13.23 7.02
N ASN A 63 -23.41 -12.40 6.02
CA ASN A 63 -22.35 -11.62 5.36
C ASN A 63 -21.84 -10.46 6.23
N ILE A 64 -22.75 -9.77 6.93
CA ILE A 64 -22.42 -8.58 7.74
C ILE A 64 -21.74 -8.93 9.07
N ARG A 65 -21.90 -10.15 9.60
CA ARG A 65 -21.33 -10.54 10.90
C ARG A 65 -19.81 -10.43 11.02
N HIS A 66 -19.08 -10.37 9.90
CA HIS A 66 -17.63 -10.18 9.85
C HIS A 66 -17.21 -8.71 9.73
N GLY A 67 -18.16 -7.81 9.66
CA GLY A 67 -17.99 -6.37 9.52
C GLY A 67 -19.09 -5.79 8.65
N VAL A 68 -19.57 -4.61 9.02
CA VAL A 68 -20.59 -3.89 8.26
C VAL A 68 -19.93 -3.20 7.09
N PRO A 69 -20.25 -3.53 5.81
CA PRO A 69 -19.66 -2.84 4.67
C PRO A 69 -20.22 -1.41 4.57
N ILE A 70 -19.34 -0.42 4.47
CA ILE A 70 -19.69 0.97 4.23
C ILE A 70 -18.90 1.45 3.01
N ALA A 71 -19.58 2.12 2.08
CA ALA A 71 -18.97 2.77 0.94
C ALA A 71 -19.34 4.26 0.94
N THR A 72 -18.36 5.10 0.63
CA THR A 72 -18.57 6.54 0.45
C THR A 72 -18.13 6.97 -0.95
N PRO A 73 -18.84 7.90 -1.61
CA PRO A 73 -18.37 8.50 -2.86
C PRO A 73 -17.03 9.22 -2.66
N VAL A 74 -16.22 9.26 -3.72
CA VAL A 74 -14.87 9.86 -3.67
C VAL A 74 -14.91 11.35 -3.29
N PHE A 75 -15.92 12.10 -3.80
CA PHE A 75 -16.04 13.54 -3.59
C PHE A 75 -17.10 13.94 -2.55
N ASP A 76 -17.84 12.98 -2.02
CA ASP A 76 -18.84 13.18 -0.96
C ASP A 76 -18.66 12.08 0.10
N GLY A 77 -17.48 12.06 0.68
CA GLY A 77 -17.10 11.11 1.72
C GLY A 77 -17.76 11.41 3.07
N ALA A 78 -17.56 10.52 4.02
CA ALA A 78 -18.08 10.67 5.37
C ALA A 78 -17.52 11.94 6.05
N LYS A 79 -18.41 12.69 6.68
CA LYS A 79 -18.08 13.89 7.45
C LYS A 79 -17.71 13.50 8.88
N GLU A 80 -17.06 14.39 9.62
CA GLU A 80 -16.66 14.17 11.02
C GLU A 80 -17.83 13.70 11.89
N ASN A 81 -18.99 14.33 11.73
CA ASN A 81 -20.20 13.93 12.47
C ASN A 81 -20.67 12.51 12.17
N ASP A 82 -20.49 12.03 10.95
CA ASP A 82 -20.90 10.69 10.55
C ASP A 82 -19.94 9.65 11.15
N VAL A 83 -18.64 9.95 11.14
CA VAL A 83 -17.62 9.12 11.79
C VAL A 83 -17.87 9.02 13.29
N THR A 84 -18.13 10.14 13.96
CA THR A 84 -18.40 10.18 15.40
C THR A 84 -19.66 9.37 15.75
N LYS A 85 -20.74 9.51 14.99
CA LYS A 85 -21.97 8.70 15.18
C LYS A 85 -21.71 7.20 15.02
N MET A 86 -20.90 6.80 14.05
CA MET A 86 -20.56 5.40 13.85
C MET A 86 -19.72 4.83 15.01
N LEU A 87 -18.78 5.63 15.54
CA LEU A 87 -18.04 5.25 16.75
C LEU A 87 -18.95 5.11 17.96
N GLU A 88 -19.89 6.03 18.17
CA GLU A 88 -20.88 5.97 19.25
C GLU A 88 -21.78 4.72 19.12
N LEU A 89 -22.30 4.40 17.93
CA LEU A 89 -23.08 3.19 17.69
C LEU A 89 -22.28 1.90 17.99
N ALA A 90 -20.98 1.94 17.71
CA ALA A 90 -20.06 0.85 18.02
C ALA A 90 -19.64 0.82 19.51
N GLU A 91 -20.04 1.82 20.33
CA GLU A 91 -19.60 2.00 21.73
C GLU A 91 -18.08 2.18 21.87
N LEU A 92 -17.47 2.79 20.88
CA LEU A 92 -16.05 3.10 20.84
C LEU A 92 -15.78 4.55 21.32
N PRO A 93 -14.55 4.85 21.76
CA PRO A 93 -14.18 6.21 22.10
C PRO A 93 -14.34 7.16 20.91
N ASN A 94 -15.00 8.32 21.12
CA ASN A 94 -15.24 9.31 20.06
C ASN A 94 -13.95 9.86 19.43
N SER A 95 -12.83 9.78 20.14
CA SER A 95 -11.50 10.15 19.64
C SER A 95 -10.90 9.10 18.68
N GLY A 96 -11.45 7.89 18.61
CA GLY A 96 -10.88 6.76 17.87
C GLY A 96 -9.50 6.31 18.38
N GLN A 97 -9.14 6.71 19.61
CA GLN A 97 -7.84 6.40 20.20
C GLN A 97 -8.02 5.55 21.46
N THR A 98 -7.05 4.67 21.69
CA THR A 98 -7.01 3.83 22.88
C THR A 98 -5.61 3.78 23.46
N ILE A 99 -5.52 3.30 24.70
CA ILE A 99 -4.25 3.15 25.39
C ILE A 99 -3.65 1.81 25.04
N LEU A 100 -2.43 1.82 24.52
CA LEU A 100 -1.68 0.62 24.17
C LEU A 100 -0.47 0.45 25.10
N TRP A 101 0.04 -0.78 25.15
CA TRP A 101 1.24 -1.17 25.86
C TRP A 101 2.26 -1.78 24.90
N ASP A 102 3.54 -1.53 25.13
CA ASP A 102 4.60 -2.21 24.40
C ASP A 102 4.61 -3.69 24.79
N GLY A 103 4.38 -4.57 23.82
CA GLY A 103 4.34 -6.02 24.03
C GLY A 103 5.68 -6.62 24.50
N ARG A 104 6.79 -5.88 24.40
CA ARG A 104 8.12 -6.33 24.78
C ARG A 104 8.52 -5.87 26.18
N THR A 105 8.23 -4.62 26.54
CA THR A 105 8.55 -4.05 27.85
C THR A 105 7.42 -4.14 28.85
N GLY A 106 6.18 -4.25 28.37
CA GLY A 106 4.96 -4.18 29.19
C GLY A 106 4.63 -2.77 29.66
N GLU A 107 5.33 -1.76 29.19
CA GLU A 107 5.10 -0.36 29.55
C GLU A 107 3.99 0.25 28.70
N LYS A 108 3.24 1.16 29.28
CA LYS A 108 2.19 1.91 28.60
C LYS A 108 2.81 2.98 27.72
N PHE A 109 2.25 3.18 26.50
CA PHE A 109 2.62 4.32 25.67
C PHE A 109 2.23 5.64 26.32
N ASP A 110 3.04 6.66 26.15
CA ASP A 110 2.85 7.99 26.76
C ASP A 110 1.57 8.68 26.30
N ARG A 111 1.13 8.37 25.08
CA ARG A 111 -0.06 8.97 24.46
C ARG A 111 -1.02 7.90 23.96
N PRO A 112 -2.35 8.20 23.95
CA PRO A 112 -3.31 7.36 23.25
C PRO A 112 -2.95 7.21 21.79
N VAL A 113 -3.16 6.03 21.23
CA VAL A 113 -2.83 5.65 19.84
C VAL A 113 -4.10 5.41 19.06
N THR A 114 -4.16 5.88 17.84
CA THR A 114 -5.26 5.56 16.90
C THR A 114 -5.19 4.09 16.51
N VAL A 115 -6.28 3.38 16.75
CA VAL A 115 -6.43 1.96 16.42
C VAL A 115 -7.63 1.80 15.48
N GLY A 116 -7.54 0.86 14.58
CA GLY A 116 -8.67 0.54 13.71
C GLY A 116 -8.29 -0.45 12.62
N THR A 117 -9.26 -0.75 11.79
CA THR A 117 -9.13 -1.68 10.66
C THR A 117 -9.04 -0.88 9.38
N ILE A 118 -8.02 -1.12 8.57
CA ILE A 118 -7.83 -0.50 7.26
C ILE A 118 -7.69 -1.56 6.18
N TYR A 119 -8.11 -1.21 4.96
CA TYR A 119 -7.90 -2.05 3.79
C TYR A 119 -6.51 -1.79 3.22
N MET A 120 -5.65 -2.82 3.24
CA MET A 120 -4.25 -2.69 2.84
C MET A 120 -3.99 -3.48 1.56
N LEU A 121 -3.42 -2.80 0.56
CA LEU A 121 -3.03 -3.40 -0.71
C LEU A 121 -1.51 -3.54 -0.80
N LYS A 122 -1.04 -4.69 -1.25
CA LYS A 122 0.33 -4.87 -1.69
C LYS A 122 0.39 -4.67 -3.20
N LEU A 123 1.08 -3.62 -3.65
CA LEU A 123 1.23 -3.33 -5.08
C LEU A 123 2.22 -4.28 -5.74
N HIS A 124 1.99 -4.59 -7.01
CA HIS A 124 2.84 -5.48 -7.82
C HIS A 124 4.09 -4.77 -8.35
N HIS A 125 4.74 -3.99 -7.48
CA HIS A 125 6.02 -3.35 -7.77
C HIS A 125 7.17 -4.21 -7.24
N LEU A 126 7.39 -5.36 -7.88
CA LEU A 126 8.40 -6.31 -7.47
C LEU A 126 9.80 -5.81 -7.79
N VAL A 127 10.75 -6.13 -6.93
CA VAL A 127 12.14 -5.73 -7.11
C VAL A 127 12.78 -6.41 -8.33
N GLU A 128 12.39 -7.65 -8.65
CA GLU A 128 12.86 -8.39 -9.83
C GLU A 128 12.53 -7.68 -11.15
N ASP A 129 11.40 -6.97 -11.22
CA ASP A 129 11.03 -6.20 -12.40
C ASP A 129 11.82 -4.90 -12.55
N LYS A 130 12.41 -4.41 -11.46
CA LYS A 130 13.11 -3.12 -11.40
C LYS A 130 14.62 -3.26 -11.33
N ILE A 131 15.13 -4.36 -10.74
CA ILE A 131 16.56 -4.59 -10.64
C ILE A 131 17.15 -4.73 -12.03
N HIS A 132 18.22 -3.98 -12.29
CA HIS A 132 18.90 -4.01 -13.57
C HIS A 132 20.38 -3.73 -13.40
N ALA A 133 21.23 -4.49 -14.10
CA ALA A 133 22.66 -4.32 -14.18
C ALA A 133 23.13 -4.60 -15.60
N ARG A 134 24.24 -3.96 -15.97
CA ARG A 134 24.86 -4.16 -17.28
C ARG A 134 26.38 -4.26 -17.14
N SER A 135 26.97 -5.21 -17.82
CA SER A 135 28.42 -5.25 -18.07
C SER A 135 28.68 -4.84 -19.54
N THR A 136 28.19 -5.63 -20.48
CA THR A 136 28.25 -5.38 -21.92
C THR A 136 26.85 -5.49 -22.51
N GLY A 137 26.60 -4.80 -23.61
CA GLY A 137 25.28 -4.83 -24.27
C GLY A 137 25.28 -4.02 -25.56
N PRO A 138 24.11 -3.81 -26.18
CA PRO A 138 23.98 -3.09 -27.43
C PRO A 138 24.31 -1.60 -27.27
N TYR A 139 24.84 -1.02 -28.33
CA TYR A 139 25.19 0.40 -28.45
C TYR A 139 24.39 1.04 -29.57
N SER A 140 24.18 2.35 -29.49
CA SER A 140 23.56 3.12 -30.56
C SER A 140 24.49 3.15 -31.81
N LEU A 141 23.90 2.99 -32.98
CA LEU A 141 24.67 3.00 -34.23
C LEU A 141 25.29 4.37 -34.55
N VAL A 142 24.61 5.45 -34.18
CA VAL A 142 25.03 6.82 -34.50
C VAL A 142 26.02 7.35 -33.45
N THR A 143 25.62 7.30 -32.17
CA THR A 143 26.41 7.91 -31.08
C THR A 143 27.40 6.96 -30.45
N GLN A 144 27.35 5.66 -30.73
CA GLN A 144 28.16 4.61 -30.08
C GLN A 144 28.06 4.58 -28.53
N GLN A 145 27.02 5.19 -28.00
CA GLN A 145 26.73 5.18 -26.56
C GLN A 145 25.87 3.98 -26.21
N PRO A 146 25.92 3.49 -24.95
CA PRO A 146 25.02 2.45 -24.48
C PRO A 146 23.56 2.86 -24.67
N LEU A 147 22.71 1.92 -25.09
CA LEU A 147 21.27 2.14 -25.15
C LEU A 147 20.70 2.32 -23.73
N GLY A 148 19.53 2.96 -23.62
CA GLY A 148 18.81 3.10 -22.37
C GLY A 148 17.74 2.03 -22.16
N GLY A 149 17.34 1.80 -20.90
CA GLY A 149 16.22 0.94 -20.56
C GLY A 149 16.58 -0.51 -20.26
N LYS A 150 15.87 -1.11 -19.29
CA LYS A 150 16.07 -2.51 -18.85
C LYS A 150 15.80 -3.52 -19.96
N ALA A 151 14.75 -3.31 -20.75
CA ALA A 151 14.34 -4.23 -21.82
C ALA A 151 15.42 -4.40 -22.92
N GLN A 152 16.24 -3.38 -23.12
CA GLN A 152 17.31 -3.35 -24.12
C GLN A 152 18.70 -3.68 -23.54
N LEU A 153 18.78 -4.18 -22.33
CA LEU A 153 20.04 -4.33 -21.59
C LEU A 153 20.86 -3.03 -21.60
N GLY A 154 20.19 -1.90 -21.45
CA GLY A 154 20.78 -0.57 -21.51
C GLY A 154 21.52 -0.17 -20.24
N GLY A 155 22.33 0.86 -20.35
CA GLY A 155 23.04 1.47 -19.22
C GLY A 155 22.21 2.53 -18.52
N GLN A 156 22.66 2.91 -17.32
CA GLN A 156 22.10 4.04 -16.58
C GLN A 156 22.59 5.37 -17.19
N ARG A 157 21.71 6.37 -17.13
CA ARG A 157 22.09 7.73 -17.54
C ARG A 157 22.91 8.39 -16.43
N PHE A 158 24.13 8.80 -16.74
CA PHE A 158 24.94 9.64 -15.88
C PHE A 158 24.72 11.10 -16.32
N GLY A 159 23.84 11.79 -15.59
CA GLY A 159 23.41 13.14 -15.95
C GLY A 159 24.38 14.22 -15.50
N GLU A 160 24.05 15.47 -15.80
CA GLU A 160 24.87 16.65 -15.48
C GLU A 160 25.10 16.79 -13.96
N MET A 161 24.10 16.55 -13.14
CA MET A 161 24.22 16.66 -11.69
C MET A 161 25.14 15.58 -11.10
N GLU A 162 25.17 14.39 -11.65
CA GLU A 162 26.07 13.32 -11.25
C GLU A 162 27.53 13.65 -11.60
N VAL A 163 27.75 14.32 -12.74
CA VAL A 163 29.05 14.85 -13.11
C VAL A 163 29.54 15.89 -12.09
N TRP A 164 28.70 16.83 -11.70
CA TRP A 164 29.02 17.81 -10.65
C TRP A 164 29.43 17.17 -9.33
N ALA A 165 28.78 16.07 -8.96
CA ALA A 165 29.13 15.33 -7.75
C ALA A 165 30.55 14.76 -7.80
N LEU A 166 30.97 14.19 -8.93
CA LEU A 166 32.34 13.70 -9.12
C LEU A 166 33.37 14.83 -9.18
N GLU A 167 33.02 15.95 -9.78
CA GLU A 167 33.88 17.17 -9.81
C GLU A 167 34.09 17.70 -8.39
N ALA A 168 33.04 17.74 -7.57
CA ALA A 168 33.13 18.18 -6.18
C ALA A 168 34.04 17.31 -5.31
N TYR A 169 34.10 16.00 -5.60
CA TYR A 169 35.02 15.07 -4.94
C TYR A 169 36.43 15.10 -5.52
N GLY A 170 36.65 15.74 -6.68
CA GLY A 170 37.91 15.71 -7.39
C GLY A 170 38.27 14.35 -7.99
N ALA A 171 37.26 13.48 -8.24
CA ALA A 171 37.44 12.14 -8.77
C ALA A 171 37.62 12.14 -10.30
N SER A 172 38.73 12.72 -10.79
CA SER A 172 38.97 12.97 -12.21
C SER A 172 39.12 11.69 -13.04
N TYR A 173 39.80 10.67 -12.54
CA TYR A 173 39.97 9.39 -13.26
C TYR A 173 38.66 8.64 -13.40
N THR A 174 37.84 8.62 -12.37
CA THR A 174 36.49 8.00 -12.41
C THR A 174 35.60 8.72 -13.42
N LEU A 175 35.64 10.05 -13.44
CA LEU A 175 34.88 10.86 -14.40
C LEU A 175 35.38 10.62 -15.84
N GLN A 176 36.68 10.56 -16.07
CA GLN A 176 37.26 10.24 -17.37
C GLN A 176 36.80 8.86 -17.86
N GLU A 177 36.87 7.86 -17.04
CA GLU A 177 36.41 6.50 -17.35
C GLU A 177 34.94 6.47 -17.77
N ILE A 178 34.06 7.15 -17.02
CA ILE A 178 32.64 7.21 -17.30
C ILE A 178 32.33 7.91 -18.62
N LEU A 179 33.06 8.99 -18.94
CA LEU A 179 32.82 9.79 -20.14
C LEU A 179 33.43 9.19 -21.40
N THR A 180 34.47 8.37 -21.30
CA THR A 180 35.19 7.80 -22.43
C THR A 180 34.89 6.32 -22.65
N VAL A 181 35.59 5.46 -21.95
CA VAL A 181 35.56 3.99 -22.13
C VAL A 181 34.16 3.39 -21.87
N LYS A 182 33.45 3.92 -20.91
CA LYS A 182 32.08 3.48 -20.60
C LYS A 182 30.98 4.13 -21.45
N SER A 183 31.33 5.11 -22.28
CA SER A 183 30.39 5.85 -23.13
C SER A 183 30.61 5.56 -24.60
N ASP A 184 31.31 6.41 -25.31
CA ASP A 184 31.40 6.46 -26.78
C ASP A 184 32.76 6.10 -27.38
N ASP A 185 33.79 5.91 -26.57
CA ASP A 185 35.12 5.52 -27.04
C ASP A 185 35.19 4.04 -27.43
N VAL A 186 35.07 3.76 -28.70
CA VAL A 186 35.10 2.41 -29.26
C VAL A 186 36.47 1.74 -29.08
N ALA A 187 37.56 2.50 -29.35
CA ALA A 187 38.92 1.95 -29.29
C ALA A 187 39.33 1.63 -27.84
N GLY A 188 39.08 2.55 -26.92
CA GLY A 188 39.33 2.32 -25.49
C GLY A 188 38.51 1.14 -24.93
N ARG A 189 37.25 1.04 -25.33
CA ARG A 189 36.38 -0.08 -24.93
C ARG A 189 36.92 -1.43 -25.36
N VAL A 190 37.42 -1.57 -26.60
CA VAL A 190 38.02 -2.81 -27.10
C VAL A 190 39.26 -3.19 -26.31
N LYS A 191 40.16 -2.24 -26.05
CA LYS A 191 41.36 -2.46 -25.24
C LYS A 191 41.00 -2.97 -23.83
N VAL A 192 40.03 -2.35 -23.17
CA VAL A 192 39.60 -2.76 -21.84
C VAL A 192 39.08 -4.21 -21.85
N TYR A 193 38.28 -4.57 -22.83
CA TYR A 193 37.79 -5.95 -22.92
C TYR A 193 38.90 -6.95 -23.19
N GLU A 194 39.88 -6.62 -24.05
CA GLU A 194 41.06 -7.45 -24.28
C GLU A 194 41.87 -7.66 -22.99
N THR A 195 42.10 -6.59 -22.24
CA THR A 195 42.84 -6.65 -20.98
C THR A 195 42.13 -7.51 -19.93
N ILE A 196 40.80 -7.39 -19.83
CA ILE A 196 40.00 -8.24 -18.92
C ILE A 196 40.06 -9.72 -19.33
N VAL A 197 39.98 -10.02 -20.63
CA VAL A 197 40.04 -11.40 -21.14
C VAL A 197 41.44 -12.01 -20.94
N LYS A 198 42.51 -11.20 -21.11
CA LYS A 198 43.90 -11.64 -20.87
C LYS A 198 44.23 -11.77 -19.39
N GLY A 199 43.48 -11.14 -18.49
CA GLY A 199 43.73 -11.13 -17.06
C GLY A 199 44.94 -10.23 -16.67
N GLU A 200 45.24 -9.21 -17.45
CA GLU A 200 46.31 -8.23 -17.15
C GLU A 200 45.78 -7.23 -16.12
N GLU A 201 46.58 -6.93 -15.07
CA GLU A 201 46.19 -6.01 -14.00
C GLU A 201 46.41 -4.51 -14.32
N ASN A 202 47.20 -4.19 -15.34
CA ASN A 202 47.55 -2.80 -15.68
C ASN A 202 46.74 -2.31 -16.89
N PHE A 203 45.94 -1.30 -16.65
CA PHE A 203 45.30 -0.49 -17.70
C PHE A 203 46.18 0.71 -18.02
N GLU A 204 46.95 0.64 -19.07
CA GLU A 204 47.56 1.85 -19.69
C GLU A 204 46.50 2.51 -20.57
N SER A 205 46.03 3.66 -20.14
CA SER A 205 45.06 4.50 -20.87
C SER A 205 45.70 5.30 -21.97
#